data_b53c5162d4afe66a399947ff4f5886f0
#
_entry.id   b53c5162d4afe66a399947ff4f5886f0
#
_cell.length_a   1.000
_cell.length_b   1.000
_cell.length_c   1.000
_cell.angle_alpha   90.00
_cell.angle_beta   90.00
_cell.angle_gamma   90.00
#
_symmetry.space_group_name_H-M   'P 1'
#
loop_
_entity.id
_entity.type
_entity.pdbx_description
1 polymer ?
#
loop_
_entity_poly.entity_id
_entity_poly.type
_entity_poly.pdbx_seq_one_letter_code
_entity_poly.pdbx_strand_id
1 'polypeptide(L)'
;MRILCELYPDTMIMLMKEGINDNYDSLKGKNQADEIIISFKNLINDAYCRDISIKIRSNLEIKRKKGECVTPFVAFGYRKTKTDKHKLEIDPSAGSVVQDIFKMKLRGMSQDAIANRLNELGILSPFEYKISSGSHYETGFRQKEQALWSSVTVRRILENEVYIGNLVQGKRTTPNHKVKQTYVKPEDDWIRIEKNHEPLVSDRDFEIVQRLLGMDTRTSPDQKQVYLLSGIAVCADCGAPMTRKVSTVAGKKYAYYLCSTNKETKRCSSHRIPEKDLEDAVLVMLKQHIQNILHLKRILEFIGTVPFQEINMKKLQDRLEKKKQETERCKELRMMLYSDMKEGIVSKEDYVELHAAYGKRLRNAEESIRAIQKEMDSELEKADKANTWLDYFVKYQDIEELSRTVVVELIRQIRVYDKKNIEITFDFDDCYQTLLNQLPAMGVDTVIDDDNNLQVKVKEVV
;
A
#
# COMPACT_ATOMS: atom_id res chain seq x y z
N MET A 1 11.70 22.48 27.13
CA MET A 1 12.73 23.48 27.44
C MET A 1 14.14 23.03 27.03
N ARG A 2 14.63 21.82 27.40
CA ARG A 2 15.98 21.31 26.98
C ARG A 2 16.25 21.38 25.46
N ILE A 3 15.31 20.97 24.63
CA ILE A 3 15.47 20.94 23.14
C ILE A 3 15.61 22.38 22.57
N LEU A 4 14.96 23.39 23.16
CA LEU A 4 15.10 24.78 22.71
C LEU A 4 16.44 25.40 23.14
N CYS A 5 17.01 24.95 24.26
CA CYS A 5 18.33 25.39 24.71
C CYS A 5 19.46 24.82 23.80
N GLU A 6 19.29 23.63 23.27
CA GLU A 6 20.27 22.99 22.33
C GLU A 6 20.20 23.55 20.91
N LEU A 7 19.03 24.02 20.48
CA LEU A 7 18.84 24.58 19.15
C LEU A 7 19.13 26.06 18.98
N TYR A 8 19.02 26.83 20.08
CA TYR A 8 19.20 28.29 20.06
C TYR A 8 19.90 28.81 21.35
N PRO A 9 21.18 28.47 21.53
CA PRO A 9 21.92 28.89 22.74
C PRO A 9 22.02 30.41 22.89
N ASP A 10 22.13 31.14 21.77
CA ASP A 10 22.26 32.60 21.78
C ASP A 10 20.99 33.31 22.26
N THR A 11 19.80 32.76 21.99
CA THR A 11 18.51 33.29 22.43
C THR A 11 18.34 33.14 23.94
N MET A 12 18.83 32.04 24.53
CA MET A 12 18.84 31.84 25.99
C MET A 12 19.85 32.74 26.68
N ILE A 13 21.02 32.97 26.08
CA ILE A 13 22.02 33.92 26.60
C ILE A 13 21.46 35.36 26.62
N MET A 14 20.68 35.74 25.60
CA MET A 14 20.02 37.02 25.52
C MET A 14 18.95 37.19 26.62
N LEU A 15 18.14 36.16 26.86
CA LEU A 15 17.13 36.12 27.94
C LEU A 15 17.75 36.16 29.33
N MET A 16 18.91 35.51 29.54
CA MET A 16 19.67 35.55 30.77
C MET A 16 20.36 36.93 31.01
N LYS A 17 20.85 37.58 29.95
CA LYS A 17 21.46 38.90 30.02
C LYS A 17 20.43 40.00 30.36
N GLU A 18 19.15 39.81 30.05
CA GLU A 18 18.07 40.75 30.39
C GLU A 18 17.52 40.58 31.80
N GLY A 19 18.18 39.78 32.66
CA GLY A 19 17.85 39.73 34.10
C GLY A 19 16.53 39.03 34.45
N ILE A 20 16.07 38.11 33.58
CA ILE A 20 14.96 37.21 33.93
C ILE A 20 15.56 36.12 34.82
N ASN A 21 15.82 36.43 36.05
CA ASN A 21 16.26 35.47 37.06
C ASN A 21 15.03 34.72 37.59
N ASP A 22 15.11 33.41 37.72
CA ASP A 22 14.03 32.49 38.14
C ASP A 22 13.52 32.65 39.58
N ASN A 23 13.82 33.75 40.22
CA ASN A 23 13.33 34.03 41.56
C ASN A 23 11.93 34.65 41.51
N TYR A 24 10.92 33.82 41.40
CA TYR A 24 9.50 34.18 41.51
C TYR A 24 9.11 34.75 42.88
N ASP A 25 9.94 34.58 43.92
CA ASP A 25 9.68 35.05 45.27
C ASP A 25 9.94 36.56 45.50
N SER A 26 10.52 37.26 44.52
CA SER A 26 10.79 38.71 44.65
C SER A 26 9.64 39.62 44.16
N LEU A 27 8.46 39.07 43.86
CA LEU A 27 7.31 39.80 43.33
C LEU A 27 6.43 40.49 44.42
N LYS A 28 6.75 40.34 45.69
CA LYS A 28 6.09 41.07 46.73
C LYS A 28 6.67 42.50 46.82
N GLY A 29 6.04 43.42 46.07
CA GLY A 29 6.37 44.87 46.20
C GLY A 29 6.62 45.61 44.89
N LYS A 30 6.24 45.05 43.74
CA LYS A 30 6.47 45.68 42.42
C LYS A 30 5.33 46.58 41.99
N ASN A 31 5.71 47.75 41.42
CA ASN A 31 4.81 48.75 40.88
C ASN A 31 3.93 48.19 39.73
N GLN A 32 2.72 48.70 39.56
CA GLN A 32 1.76 48.38 38.50
C GLN A 32 2.39 48.41 37.07
N ALA A 33 3.43 49.23 36.87
CA ALA A 33 4.19 49.31 35.63
C ALA A 33 4.96 47.99 35.29
N ASP A 34 5.49 47.29 36.31
CA ASP A 34 6.23 46.03 36.11
C ASP A 34 5.31 44.89 35.68
N GLU A 35 4.07 44.81 36.18
CA GLU A 35 3.09 43.81 35.77
C GLU A 35 2.67 44.00 34.31
N ILE A 36 2.52 45.26 33.86
CA ILE A 36 2.20 45.53 32.43
C ILE A 36 3.36 45.12 31.53
N ILE A 37 4.60 45.39 31.90
CA ILE A 37 5.80 45.02 31.14
C ILE A 37 5.94 43.51 31.05
N ILE A 38 5.70 42.79 32.14
CA ILE A 38 5.75 41.31 32.17
C ILE A 38 4.67 40.75 31.25
N SER A 39 3.44 41.26 31.34
CA SER A 39 2.32 40.81 30.47
C SER A 39 2.61 41.05 28.99
N PHE A 40 3.22 42.21 28.65
CA PHE A 40 3.62 42.52 27.28
C PHE A 40 4.74 41.62 26.76
N LYS A 41 5.78 41.36 27.59
CA LYS A 41 6.84 40.36 27.25
C LYS A 41 6.28 38.96 27.03
N ASN A 42 5.34 38.52 27.86
CA ASN A 42 4.68 37.21 27.67
C ASN A 42 3.87 37.14 26.37
N LEU A 43 3.17 38.22 26.00
CA LEU A 43 2.45 38.31 24.74
C LEU A 43 3.38 38.22 23.53
N ILE A 44 4.50 38.95 23.57
CA ILE A 44 5.53 38.90 22.51
C ILE A 44 6.12 37.46 22.38
N ASN A 45 6.49 36.86 23.52
CA ASN A 45 7.03 35.50 23.56
C ASN A 45 6.04 34.49 23.01
N ASP A 46 4.74 34.60 23.33
CA ASP A 46 3.71 33.74 22.79
C ASP A 46 3.55 33.89 21.26
N ALA A 47 3.55 35.14 20.78
CA ALA A 47 3.50 35.42 19.34
C ALA A 47 4.72 34.84 18.60
N TYR A 48 5.92 34.99 19.20
CA TYR A 48 7.16 34.41 18.66
C TYR A 48 7.12 32.87 18.62
N CYS A 49 6.72 32.23 19.71
CA CYS A 49 6.55 30.76 19.76
C CYS A 49 5.55 30.26 18.72
N ARG A 50 4.45 31.01 18.51
CA ARG A 50 3.46 30.68 17.47
C ARG A 50 4.05 30.76 16.06
N ASP A 51 4.77 31.85 15.76
CA ASP A 51 5.42 32.08 14.47
C ASP A 51 6.45 30.99 14.17
N ILE A 52 7.32 30.65 15.11
CA ILE A 52 8.27 29.54 15.00
C ILE A 52 7.55 28.21 14.74
N SER A 53 6.48 27.93 15.51
CA SER A 53 5.71 26.70 15.33
C SER A 53 5.12 26.57 13.91
N ILE A 54 4.60 27.68 13.35
CA ILE A 54 4.09 27.73 11.98
C ILE A 54 5.22 27.45 10.97
N LYS A 55 6.36 28.13 11.13
CA LYS A 55 7.52 27.95 10.23
C LYS A 55 8.07 26.52 10.26
N ILE A 56 8.19 25.92 11.44
CA ILE A 56 8.65 24.54 11.58
C ILE A 56 7.67 23.58 10.90
N ARG A 57 6.36 23.72 11.12
CA ARG A 57 5.34 22.86 10.49
C ARG A 57 5.36 22.98 8.97
N SER A 58 5.43 24.19 8.45
CA SER A 58 5.52 24.45 7.01
C SER A 58 6.78 23.81 6.39
N ASN A 59 7.93 23.99 7.03
CA ASN A 59 9.19 23.39 6.58
C ASN A 59 9.13 21.86 6.60
N LEU A 60 8.60 21.25 7.69
CA LEU A 60 8.43 19.80 7.76
C LEU A 60 7.45 19.28 6.70
N GLU A 61 6.42 20.04 6.37
CA GLU A 61 5.47 19.66 5.31
C GLU A 61 6.13 19.68 3.93
N ILE A 62 6.90 20.74 3.63
CA ILE A 62 7.67 20.83 2.38
C ILE A 62 8.65 19.66 2.25
N LYS A 63 9.36 19.32 3.31
CA LYS A 63 10.29 18.17 3.33
C LYS A 63 9.57 16.86 3.08
N ARG A 64 8.42 16.62 3.74
CA ARG A 64 7.60 15.43 3.53
C ARG A 64 7.12 15.31 2.08
N LYS A 65 6.65 16.42 1.48
CA LYS A 65 6.22 16.47 0.07
C LYS A 65 7.36 16.19 -0.92
N LYS A 66 8.60 16.49 -0.54
CA LYS A 66 9.81 16.13 -1.30
C LYS A 66 10.25 14.67 -1.12
N GLY A 67 9.56 13.88 -0.30
CA GLY A 67 9.93 12.50 -0.01
C GLY A 67 11.07 12.34 1.00
N GLU A 68 11.40 13.38 1.74
CA GLU A 68 12.39 13.31 2.82
C GLU A 68 11.78 12.65 4.07
N CYS A 69 12.46 11.65 4.64
CA CYS A 69 12.07 11.04 5.91
C CYS A 69 12.43 11.98 7.06
N VAL A 70 11.41 12.66 7.62
CA VAL A 70 11.61 13.63 8.72
C VAL A 70 11.39 13.02 10.11
N THR A 71 11.04 11.75 10.21
CA THR A 71 10.85 11.09 11.50
C THR A 71 12.19 10.82 12.17
N PRO A 72 12.29 11.03 13.50
CA PRO A 72 13.53 10.74 14.24
C PRO A 72 13.84 9.24 14.25
N PHE A 73 12.82 8.41 14.33
CA PHE A 73 12.91 6.94 14.31
C PHE A 73 12.25 6.39 13.06
N VAL A 74 12.91 5.47 12.40
CA VAL A 74 12.40 4.76 11.23
C VAL A 74 11.72 3.45 11.63
N ALA A 75 10.94 2.89 10.70
CA ALA A 75 10.33 1.58 10.90
C ALA A 75 11.41 0.49 11.08
N PHE A 76 11.10 -0.53 11.89
CA PHE A 76 11.94 -1.71 12.06
C PHE A 76 12.16 -2.37 10.69
N GLY A 77 13.37 -2.79 10.38
CA GLY A 77 13.75 -3.29 9.05
C GLY A 77 14.44 -2.26 8.16
N TYR A 78 14.35 -0.98 8.52
CA TYR A 78 15.05 0.11 7.83
C TYR A 78 15.92 0.91 8.78
N ARG A 79 16.93 1.54 8.22
CA ARG A 79 17.78 2.53 8.89
C ARG A 79 17.96 3.75 8.00
N LYS A 80 18.41 4.86 8.59
CA LYS A 80 18.79 6.06 7.82
C LYS A 80 20.14 5.85 7.18
N THR A 81 20.27 6.27 5.94
CA THR A 81 21.55 6.22 5.22
C THR A 81 22.59 7.10 5.93
N LYS A 82 23.83 6.66 5.99
CA LYS A 82 24.93 7.40 6.63
C LYS A 82 25.23 8.74 5.94
N THR A 83 25.03 8.79 4.63
CA THR A 83 25.28 9.97 3.78
C THR A 83 24.14 10.97 3.83
N ASP A 84 22.88 10.51 4.00
CA ASP A 84 21.69 11.36 4.00
C ASP A 84 20.67 10.88 5.05
N LYS A 85 20.55 11.64 6.13
CA LYS A 85 19.61 11.35 7.24
C LYS A 85 18.12 11.36 6.84
N HIS A 86 17.81 11.76 5.63
CA HIS A 86 16.44 11.83 5.10
C HIS A 86 16.09 10.66 4.20
N LYS A 87 17.04 9.80 3.84
CA LYS A 87 16.83 8.60 3.02
C LYS A 87 16.84 7.34 3.88
N LEU A 88 16.00 6.38 3.46
CA LEU A 88 15.90 5.06 4.07
C LEU A 88 16.73 4.04 3.28
N GLU A 89 17.42 3.16 4.00
CA GLU A 89 18.07 1.98 3.44
C GLU A 89 17.67 0.75 4.26
N ILE A 90 17.71 -0.41 3.64
CA ILE A 90 17.39 -1.69 4.30
C ILE A 90 18.46 -1.98 5.38
N ASP A 91 17.98 -2.35 6.56
CA ASP A 91 18.82 -2.95 7.60
C ASP A 91 18.86 -4.47 7.37
N PRO A 92 20.02 -5.07 7.02
CA PRO A 92 20.06 -6.49 6.66
C PRO A 92 19.54 -7.42 7.74
N SER A 93 19.83 -7.13 9.02
CA SER A 93 19.42 -7.97 10.14
C SER A 93 17.93 -7.80 10.46
N ALA A 94 17.46 -6.57 10.61
CA ALA A 94 16.07 -6.30 10.93
C ALA A 94 15.15 -6.50 9.72
N GLY A 95 15.64 -6.27 8.50
CA GLY A 95 14.90 -6.48 7.26
C GLY A 95 14.55 -7.95 7.01
N SER A 96 15.49 -8.88 7.26
CA SER A 96 15.22 -10.31 7.13
C SER A 96 14.11 -10.77 8.09
N VAL A 97 14.09 -10.24 9.32
CA VAL A 97 13.02 -10.55 10.29
C VAL A 97 11.65 -10.07 9.79
N VAL A 98 11.59 -8.88 9.19
CA VAL A 98 10.34 -8.37 8.59
C VAL A 98 9.87 -9.29 7.46
N GLN A 99 10.75 -9.68 6.55
CA GLN A 99 10.40 -10.63 5.48
C GLN A 99 9.88 -11.96 6.03
N ASP A 100 10.50 -12.47 7.09
CA ASP A 100 10.05 -13.72 7.73
C ASP A 100 8.67 -13.56 8.41
N ILE A 101 8.36 -12.40 9.01
CA ILE A 101 7.04 -12.09 9.55
C ILE A 101 5.98 -12.17 8.45
N PHE A 102 6.22 -11.57 7.28
CA PHE A 102 5.31 -11.65 6.14
C PHE A 102 5.16 -13.08 5.61
N LYS A 103 6.26 -13.82 5.46
CA LYS A 103 6.24 -15.24 5.05
C LYS A 103 5.46 -16.12 6.03
N MET A 104 5.66 -15.94 7.34
CA MET A 104 4.92 -16.67 8.37
C MET A 104 3.41 -16.35 8.29
N LYS A 105 3.04 -15.10 8.04
CA LYS A 105 1.63 -14.71 7.87
C LYS A 105 1.00 -15.36 6.65
N LEU A 106 1.68 -15.37 5.51
CA LEU A 106 1.25 -16.04 4.27
C LEU A 106 1.09 -17.56 4.46
N ARG A 107 1.93 -18.17 5.30
CA ARG A 107 1.80 -19.60 5.69
C ARG A 107 0.65 -19.87 6.67
N GLY A 108 -0.13 -18.84 7.04
CA GLY A 108 -1.31 -18.97 7.88
C GLY A 108 -1.06 -18.91 9.39
N MET A 109 0.08 -18.40 9.83
CA MET A 109 0.29 -18.18 11.27
C MET A 109 -0.54 -16.97 11.77
N SER A 110 -1.09 -17.08 12.96
CA SER A 110 -1.73 -15.94 13.63
C SER A 110 -0.67 -14.94 14.12
N GLN A 111 -1.07 -13.68 14.36
CA GLN A 111 -0.15 -12.66 14.88
C GLN A 111 0.47 -13.07 16.22
N ASP A 112 -0.31 -13.72 17.08
CA ASP A 112 0.18 -14.23 18.36
C ASP A 112 1.18 -15.38 18.18
N ALA A 113 0.91 -16.31 17.25
CA ALA A 113 1.82 -17.40 16.94
C ALA A 113 3.16 -16.89 16.37
N ILE A 114 3.11 -15.86 15.52
CA ILE A 114 4.32 -15.19 14.98
C ILE A 114 5.10 -14.53 16.11
N ALA A 115 4.42 -13.75 16.97
CA ALA A 115 5.07 -13.09 18.11
C ALA A 115 5.75 -14.10 19.06
N ASN A 116 5.05 -15.19 19.41
CA ASN A 116 5.59 -16.25 20.23
C ASN A 116 6.79 -16.93 19.58
N ARG A 117 6.71 -17.21 18.27
CA ARG A 117 7.83 -17.81 17.53
C ARG A 117 9.07 -16.93 17.52
N LEU A 118 8.91 -15.60 17.33
CA LEU A 118 10.02 -14.65 17.38
C LEU A 118 10.65 -14.59 18.79
N ASN A 119 9.82 -14.66 19.84
CA ASN A 119 10.28 -14.70 21.23
C ASN A 119 11.01 -16.01 21.54
N GLU A 120 10.49 -17.16 21.10
CA GLU A 120 11.14 -18.47 21.21
C GLU A 120 12.51 -18.51 20.54
N LEU A 121 12.67 -17.84 19.43
CA LEU A 121 13.93 -17.72 18.68
C LEU A 121 14.89 -16.69 19.29
N GLY A 122 14.49 -15.99 20.36
CA GLY A 122 15.32 -14.95 21.00
C GLY A 122 15.56 -13.71 20.12
N ILE A 123 14.72 -13.49 19.10
CA ILE A 123 14.84 -12.34 18.20
C ILE A 123 14.39 -11.08 18.95
N LEU A 124 15.26 -10.06 18.99
CA LEU A 124 14.97 -8.81 19.70
C LEU A 124 13.76 -8.10 19.10
N SER A 125 12.86 -7.63 19.98
CA SER A 125 11.73 -6.80 19.54
C SER A 125 12.22 -5.47 18.96
N PRO A 126 11.41 -4.76 18.15
CA PRO A 126 11.81 -3.48 17.55
C PRO A 126 12.31 -2.44 18.57
N PHE A 127 11.80 -2.50 19.80
CA PHE A 127 12.22 -1.63 20.89
C PHE A 127 13.62 -2.03 21.40
N GLU A 128 13.84 -3.29 21.74
CA GLU A 128 15.12 -3.80 22.24
C GLU A 128 16.22 -3.71 21.16
N TYR A 129 15.86 -3.95 19.90
CA TYR A 129 16.78 -3.77 18.76
C TYR A 129 17.28 -2.33 18.62
N LYS A 130 16.40 -1.34 18.84
CA LYS A 130 16.80 0.07 18.83
C LYS A 130 17.77 0.42 19.96
N ILE A 131 17.53 -0.11 21.15
CA ILE A 131 18.41 0.08 22.30
C ILE A 131 19.79 -0.58 22.03
N SER A 132 19.79 -1.82 21.55
CA SER A 132 21.04 -2.52 21.20
C SER A 132 21.84 -1.83 20.11
N SER A 133 21.17 -1.08 19.24
CA SER A 133 21.78 -0.26 18.18
C SER A 133 22.29 1.11 18.67
N GLY A 134 22.30 1.36 19.99
CA GLY A 134 22.80 2.60 20.60
C GLY A 134 21.81 3.77 20.57
N SER A 135 20.52 3.52 20.36
CA SER A 135 19.50 4.57 20.41
C SER A 135 19.11 4.89 21.86
N HIS A 136 19.21 6.16 22.24
CA HIS A 136 18.74 6.67 23.53
C HIS A 136 17.21 6.83 23.60
N TYR A 137 16.46 5.83 23.09
CA TYR A 137 15.01 5.87 23.11
C TYR A 137 14.47 5.40 24.45
N GLU A 138 14.00 6.32 25.27
CA GLU A 138 13.31 6.06 26.53
C GLU A 138 11.79 6.16 26.34
N THR A 139 11.03 5.17 26.81
CA THR A 139 9.58 5.26 26.89
C THR A 139 9.14 5.19 28.35
N GLY A 140 8.21 6.08 28.75
CA GLY A 140 7.59 6.02 30.07
C GLY A 140 6.68 4.81 30.31
N PHE A 141 6.53 3.93 29.31
CA PHE A 141 5.66 2.76 29.32
C PHE A 141 6.39 1.43 29.51
N ARG A 142 7.69 1.44 29.81
CA ARG A 142 8.45 0.21 30.04
C ARG A 142 8.01 -0.42 31.36
N GLN A 143 7.21 -1.49 31.28
CA GLN A 143 6.71 -2.24 32.44
C GLN A 143 7.53 -3.50 32.77
N LYS A 144 8.41 -3.94 31.86
CA LYS A 144 9.22 -5.15 31.99
C LYS A 144 10.68 -4.84 31.73
N GLU A 145 11.58 -5.64 32.30
CA GLU A 145 13.03 -5.54 32.06
C GLU A 145 13.39 -5.68 30.59
N GLN A 146 12.69 -6.57 29.86
CA GLN A 146 12.85 -6.78 28.43
C GLN A 146 11.50 -6.69 27.71
N ALA A 147 11.45 -5.91 26.62
CA ALA A 147 10.28 -5.81 25.77
C ALA A 147 10.23 -6.98 24.78
N LEU A 148 9.22 -7.83 24.91
CA LEU A 148 8.98 -8.96 24.02
C LEU A 148 8.14 -8.56 22.81
N TRP A 149 8.17 -9.40 21.77
CA TRP A 149 7.23 -9.32 20.66
C TRP A 149 5.80 -9.53 21.13
N SER A 150 4.87 -8.79 20.59
CA SER A 150 3.43 -8.92 20.83
C SER A 150 2.67 -8.97 19.52
N SER A 151 1.47 -9.54 19.52
CA SER A 151 0.56 -9.56 18.36
C SER A 151 0.29 -8.16 17.79
N VAL A 152 0.19 -7.17 18.68
CA VAL A 152 0.01 -5.76 18.28
C VAL A 152 1.23 -5.23 17.52
N THR A 153 2.44 -5.58 17.93
CA THR A 153 3.67 -5.17 17.24
C THR A 153 3.75 -5.84 15.86
N VAL A 154 3.47 -7.15 15.79
CA VAL A 154 3.42 -7.89 14.53
C VAL A 154 2.36 -7.29 13.59
N ARG A 155 1.16 -7.00 14.09
CA ARG A 155 0.09 -6.39 13.30
C ARG A 155 0.49 -5.04 12.72
N ARG A 156 1.10 -4.17 13.53
CA ARG A 156 1.60 -2.85 13.07
C ARG A 156 2.66 -2.96 11.97
N ILE A 157 3.48 -4.01 12.00
CA ILE A 157 4.44 -4.29 10.93
C ILE A 157 3.67 -4.71 9.67
N LEU A 158 2.77 -5.68 9.78
CA LEU A 158 2.00 -6.19 8.65
C LEU A 158 1.12 -5.14 7.95
N GLU A 159 0.65 -4.11 8.67
CA GLU A 159 -0.19 -3.02 8.15
C GLU A 159 0.61 -1.82 7.59
N ASN A 160 1.92 -1.82 7.71
CA ASN A 160 2.71 -0.63 7.39
C ASN A 160 3.20 -0.61 5.94
N GLU A 161 2.69 0.31 5.14
CA GLU A 161 3.04 0.51 3.72
C GLU A 161 4.53 0.84 3.48
N VAL A 162 5.29 1.18 4.51
CA VAL A 162 6.73 1.43 4.36
C VAL A 162 7.47 0.20 3.80
N TYR A 163 6.96 -1.01 4.04
CA TYR A 163 7.61 -2.24 3.58
C TYR A 163 7.46 -2.53 2.10
N ILE A 164 6.54 -1.85 1.42
CA ILE A 164 6.42 -1.84 -0.06
C ILE A 164 7.08 -0.62 -0.71
N GLY A 165 7.92 0.10 0.04
CA GLY A 165 8.64 1.26 -0.47
C GLY A 165 7.87 2.58 -0.37
N ASN A 166 6.67 2.63 0.20
CA ASN A 166 5.86 3.83 0.34
C ASN A 166 6.19 4.58 1.62
N LEU A 167 6.55 5.86 1.50
CA LEU A 167 6.82 6.71 2.65
C LEU A 167 5.56 7.50 3.02
N VAL A 168 4.88 7.09 4.10
CA VAL A 168 3.65 7.73 4.59
C VAL A 168 3.93 8.50 5.87
N GLN A 169 3.79 9.82 5.81
CA GLN A 169 4.11 10.74 6.90
C GLN A 169 2.97 11.73 7.16
N GLY A 170 3.08 12.51 8.26
CA GLY A 170 2.10 13.53 8.58
C GLY A 170 0.77 12.99 9.15
N LYS A 171 0.75 11.72 9.59
CA LYS A 171 -0.45 11.05 10.15
C LYS A 171 -1.02 11.72 11.40
N ARG A 172 -0.22 12.49 12.13
CA ARG A 172 -0.62 13.16 13.39
C ARG A 172 -0.24 14.62 13.38
N THR A 173 -1.03 15.43 14.11
CA THR A 173 -0.77 16.84 14.31
C THR A 173 -1.17 17.26 15.73
N THR A 174 -0.74 18.45 16.14
CA THR A 174 -1.24 19.14 17.34
C THR A 174 -2.01 20.38 16.91
N PRO A 175 -3.08 20.82 17.61
CA PRO A 175 -3.87 21.99 17.22
C PRO A 175 -3.03 23.26 17.15
N ASN A 176 -2.20 23.49 18.16
CA ASN A 176 -1.32 24.66 18.25
C ASN A 176 -0.05 24.33 19.05
N HIS A 177 0.83 25.33 19.27
CA HIS A 177 2.09 25.17 19.99
C HIS A 177 1.91 24.93 21.51
N LYS A 178 0.76 25.29 22.09
CA LYS A 178 0.47 25.12 23.51
C LYS A 178 -0.10 23.75 23.87
N VAL A 179 -0.82 23.13 22.93
CA VAL A 179 -1.50 21.86 23.16
C VAL A 179 -0.57 20.71 22.79
N LYS A 180 -0.17 19.92 23.79
CA LYS A 180 0.70 18.74 23.61
C LYS A 180 -0.06 17.51 23.08
N GLN A 181 -1.40 17.50 23.20
CA GLN A 181 -2.23 16.39 22.73
C GLN A 181 -2.17 16.29 21.20
N THR A 182 -1.85 15.09 20.71
CA THR A 182 -1.78 14.82 19.28
C THR A 182 -3.09 14.20 18.78
N TYR A 183 -3.53 14.62 17.61
CA TYR A 183 -4.70 14.08 16.90
C TYR A 183 -4.25 13.36 15.64
N VAL A 184 -4.92 12.26 15.31
CA VAL A 184 -4.74 11.57 14.04
C VAL A 184 -5.48 12.37 12.98
N LYS A 185 -4.82 12.67 11.86
CA LYS A 185 -5.43 13.30 10.69
C LYS A 185 -6.24 12.26 9.88
N PRO A 186 -7.27 12.69 9.13
CA PRO A 186 -7.87 11.85 8.10
C PRO A 186 -6.80 11.30 7.14
N GLU A 187 -7.04 10.13 6.57
CA GLU A 187 -6.07 9.47 5.67
C GLU A 187 -5.79 10.27 4.41
N ASP A 188 -6.76 11.02 3.92
CA ASP A 188 -6.64 11.93 2.77
C ASP A 188 -5.64 13.07 3.00
N ASP A 189 -5.41 13.45 4.27
CA ASP A 189 -4.45 14.48 4.66
C ASP A 189 -3.03 13.93 4.90
N TRP A 190 -2.83 12.62 4.76
CA TRP A 190 -1.51 12.03 4.92
C TRP A 190 -0.66 12.29 3.67
N ILE A 191 0.61 12.56 3.87
CA ILE A 191 1.54 12.71 2.76
C ILE A 191 2.12 11.34 2.46
N ARG A 192 1.70 10.79 1.30
CA ARG A 192 2.14 9.49 0.79
C ARG A 192 3.02 9.70 -0.43
N ILE A 193 4.24 9.17 -0.41
CA ILE A 193 5.18 9.16 -1.53
C ILE A 193 5.43 7.70 -1.88
N GLU A 194 4.97 7.28 -3.04
CA GLU A 194 5.10 5.92 -3.53
C GLU A 194 6.53 5.66 -4.05
N LYS A 195 6.99 4.41 -3.90
CA LYS A 195 8.30 3.93 -4.38
C LYS A 195 9.48 4.86 -3.98
N ASN A 196 9.41 5.38 -2.76
CA ASN A 196 10.40 6.32 -2.22
C ASN A 196 11.74 5.65 -1.88
N HIS A 197 11.71 4.37 -1.53
CA HIS A 197 12.86 3.59 -1.09
C HIS A 197 12.70 2.12 -1.50
N GLU A 198 13.77 1.34 -1.38
CA GLU A 198 13.77 -0.08 -1.73
C GLU A 198 12.78 -0.87 -0.87
N PRO A 199 11.85 -1.64 -1.48
CA PRO A 199 10.85 -2.43 -0.76
C PRO A 199 11.48 -3.68 -0.13
N LEU A 200 11.00 -4.08 1.06
CA LEU A 200 11.32 -5.35 1.72
C LEU A 200 10.38 -6.48 1.29
N VAL A 201 9.18 -6.12 0.87
CA VAL A 201 8.09 -7.05 0.53
C VAL A 201 7.49 -6.62 -0.80
N SER A 202 7.05 -7.55 -1.62
CA SER A 202 6.35 -7.24 -2.87
C SER A 202 4.98 -6.61 -2.59
N ASP A 203 4.53 -5.73 -3.50
CA ASP A 203 3.18 -5.13 -3.41
C ASP A 203 2.10 -6.22 -3.28
N ARG A 204 2.26 -7.32 -4.04
CA ARG A 204 1.33 -8.45 -4.01
C ARG A 204 1.27 -9.15 -2.65
N ASP A 205 2.42 -9.52 -2.07
CA ASP A 205 2.45 -10.19 -0.76
C ASP A 205 1.81 -9.30 0.31
N PHE A 206 2.05 -8.00 0.21
CA PHE A 206 1.43 -7.01 1.08
C PHE A 206 -0.10 -6.98 0.91
N GLU A 207 -0.61 -6.90 -0.33
CA GLU A 207 -2.05 -6.92 -0.62
C GLU A 207 -2.73 -8.18 -0.08
N ILE A 208 -2.11 -9.36 -0.30
CA ILE A 208 -2.61 -10.62 0.23
C ILE A 208 -2.67 -10.56 1.77
N VAL A 209 -1.61 -10.06 2.41
CA VAL A 209 -1.56 -9.93 3.87
C VAL A 209 -2.63 -8.95 4.37
N GLN A 210 -2.88 -7.79 3.70
CA GLN A 210 -3.97 -6.89 4.08
C GLN A 210 -5.32 -7.59 3.98
N ARG A 211 -5.57 -8.34 2.91
CA ARG A 211 -6.78 -9.15 2.76
C ARG A 211 -6.94 -10.14 3.93
N LEU A 212 -5.86 -10.85 4.28
CA LEU A 212 -5.85 -11.79 5.41
C LEU A 212 -6.08 -11.14 6.77
N LEU A 213 -5.63 -9.90 6.96
CA LEU A 213 -5.86 -9.13 8.18
C LEU A 213 -7.31 -8.67 8.32
N GLY A 214 -8.00 -8.41 7.19
CA GLY A 214 -9.41 -8.07 7.14
C GLY A 214 -10.35 -9.27 7.33
N MET A 215 -9.87 -10.51 7.14
CA MET A 215 -10.68 -11.70 7.29
C MET A 215 -10.82 -12.11 8.77
N ASP A 216 -12.03 -12.57 9.15
CA ASP A 216 -12.22 -13.17 10.49
C ASP A 216 -11.62 -14.59 10.52
N THR A 217 -10.36 -14.66 10.90
CA THR A 217 -9.61 -15.90 11.03
C THR A 217 -9.32 -16.25 12.50
N ARG A 218 -10.28 -15.99 13.38
CA ARG A 218 -10.13 -16.33 14.80
C ARG A 218 -9.87 -17.82 14.95
N THR A 219 -8.74 -18.19 15.59
CA THR A 219 -8.36 -19.55 15.91
C THR A 219 -8.72 -19.85 17.36
N SER A 220 -8.96 -21.15 17.69
CA SER A 220 -9.04 -21.58 19.08
C SER A 220 -7.72 -21.27 19.79
N PRO A 221 -7.73 -20.95 21.11
CA PRO A 221 -6.51 -20.66 21.88
C PRO A 221 -5.41 -21.73 21.76
N ASP A 222 -5.81 -22.98 21.55
CA ASP A 222 -4.89 -24.12 21.43
C ASP A 222 -4.32 -24.32 20.01
N GLN A 223 -4.74 -23.51 19.04
CA GLN A 223 -4.31 -23.65 17.65
C GLN A 223 -3.40 -22.51 17.20
N LYS A 224 -2.16 -22.89 16.83
CA LYS A 224 -1.14 -21.96 16.32
C LYS A 224 -1.33 -21.56 14.85
N GLN A 225 -2.10 -22.33 14.07
CA GLN A 225 -2.30 -22.11 12.65
C GLN A 225 -3.78 -21.97 12.28
N VAL A 226 -4.04 -21.14 11.28
CA VAL A 226 -5.36 -20.96 10.66
C VAL A 226 -5.65 -22.17 9.77
N TYR A 227 -6.86 -22.72 9.81
CA TYR A 227 -7.26 -23.81 8.90
C TYR A 227 -7.20 -23.40 7.43
N LEU A 228 -7.04 -24.40 6.56
CA LEU A 228 -6.75 -24.26 5.14
C LEU A 228 -7.68 -23.24 4.42
N LEU A 229 -8.98 -23.34 4.61
CA LEU A 229 -9.99 -22.52 3.92
C LEU A 229 -10.63 -21.45 4.82
N SER A 230 -10.16 -21.28 6.07
CA SER A 230 -10.71 -20.28 6.99
C SER A 230 -10.59 -18.85 6.44
N GLY A 231 -11.69 -18.10 6.48
CA GLY A 231 -11.76 -16.73 6.00
C GLY A 231 -11.91 -16.61 4.47
N ILE A 232 -11.63 -17.67 3.70
CA ILE A 232 -11.75 -17.69 2.23
C ILE A 232 -13.08 -18.31 1.81
N ALA A 233 -13.53 -19.37 2.51
CA ALA A 233 -14.84 -19.98 2.28
C ALA A 233 -15.93 -19.14 2.92
N VAL A 234 -16.94 -18.74 2.11
CA VAL A 234 -18.09 -17.94 2.53
C VAL A 234 -19.40 -18.63 2.09
N CYS A 235 -20.47 -18.32 2.81
CA CYS A 235 -21.81 -18.75 2.44
C CYS A 235 -22.30 -17.97 1.21
N ALA A 236 -22.79 -18.65 0.19
CA ALA A 236 -23.26 -18.01 -1.03
C ALA A 236 -24.51 -17.14 -0.82
N ASP A 237 -25.41 -17.54 0.13
CA ASP A 237 -26.64 -16.80 0.39
C ASP A 237 -26.46 -15.52 1.19
N CYS A 238 -25.65 -15.58 2.28
CA CYS A 238 -25.55 -14.45 3.22
C CYS A 238 -24.16 -13.80 3.23
N GLY A 239 -23.19 -14.30 2.48
CA GLY A 239 -21.82 -13.77 2.43
C GLY A 239 -21.00 -13.98 3.71
N ALA A 240 -21.58 -14.57 4.75
CA ALA A 240 -20.89 -14.77 6.02
C ALA A 240 -19.81 -15.87 5.92
N PRO A 241 -18.72 -15.77 6.69
CA PRO A 241 -17.65 -16.75 6.65
C PRO A 241 -18.14 -18.13 7.09
N MET A 242 -17.61 -19.18 6.45
CA MET A 242 -17.87 -20.56 6.84
C MET A 242 -16.95 -20.95 8.01
N THR A 243 -17.56 -21.44 9.08
CA THR A 243 -16.83 -21.85 10.29
C THR A 243 -16.59 -23.35 10.26
N ARG A 244 -15.33 -23.76 10.50
CA ARG A 244 -14.98 -25.17 10.68
C ARG A 244 -15.50 -25.71 12.02
N LYS A 245 -16.13 -26.86 12.00
CA LYS A 245 -16.56 -27.58 13.19
C LYS A 245 -16.17 -29.05 13.09
N VAL A 246 -15.79 -29.63 14.23
CA VAL A 246 -15.50 -31.07 14.35
C VAL A 246 -16.62 -31.68 15.21
N SER A 247 -17.20 -32.77 14.75
CA SER A 247 -18.10 -33.62 15.53
C SER A 247 -17.49 -35.01 15.66
N THR A 248 -17.65 -35.60 16.82
CA THR A 248 -17.23 -36.97 17.07
C THR A 248 -18.48 -37.85 17.12
N VAL A 249 -18.54 -38.83 16.21
CA VAL A 249 -19.63 -39.82 16.16
C VAL A 249 -19.00 -41.22 16.19
N ALA A 250 -19.39 -42.04 17.15
CA ALA A 250 -18.84 -43.40 17.35
C ALA A 250 -17.30 -43.45 17.38
N GLY A 251 -16.66 -42.47 18.06
CA GLY A 251 -15.20 -42.39 18.19
C GLY A 251 -14.46 -41.81 16.95
N LYS A 252 -15.16 -41.62 15.83
CA LYS A 252 -14.59 -41.02 14.62
C LYS A 252 -14.85 -39.49 14.57
N LYS A 253 -13.82 -38.72 14.25
CA LYS A 253 -13.90 -37.26 14.11
C LYS A 253 -14.25 -36.89 12.68
N TYR A 254 -15.31 -36.09 12.52
CA TYR A 254 -15.78 -35.56 11.24
C TYR A 254 -15.67 -34.03 11.26
N ALA A 255 -14.84 -33.51 10.38
CA ALA A 255 -14.69 -32.07 10.21
C ALA A 255 -15.56 -31.58 9.04
N TYR A 256 -16.19 -30.43 9.20
CA TYR A 256 -17.05 -29.80 8.21
C TYR A 256 -17.10 -28.30 8.37
N TYR A 257 -17.37 -27.61 7.28
CA TYR A 257 -17.62 -26.18 7.25
C TYR A 257 -19.13 -25.91 7.30
N LEU A 258 -19.55 -24.89 8.04
CA LEU A 258 -20.94 -24.45 8.14
C LEU A 258 -21.02 -22.92 8.20
N CYS A 259 -22.13 -22.37 7.68
CA CYS A 259 -22.40 -20.94 7.72
C CYS A 259 -22.44 -20.40 9.15
N SER A 260 -21.66 -19.35 9.45
CA SER A 260 -21.60 -18.74 10.78
C SER A 260 -22.95 -18.12 11.17
N THR A 261 -23.66 -17.45 10.26
CA THR A 261 -24.99 -16.88 10.50
C THR A 261 -26.03 -17.97 10.84
N ASN A 262 -26.00 -19.11 10.15
CA ASN A 262 -26.87 -20.23 10.50
C ASN A 262 -26.51 -20.82 11.88
N LYS A 263 -25.23 -20.90 12.20
CA LYS A 263 -24.77 -21.40 13.50
C LYS A 263 -25.23 -20.52 14.65
N GLU A 264 -25.14 -19.20 14.51
CA GLU A 264 -25.37 -18.24 15.58
C GLU A 264 -26.84 -17.84 15.70
N THR A 265 -27.49 -17.50 14.58
CA THR A 265 -28.82 -16.87 14.58
C THR A 265 -29.90 -17.65 13.86
N LYS A 266 -29.57 -18.73 13.16
CA LYS A 266 -30.53 -19.51 12.33
C LYS A 266 -31.23 -18.72 11.21
N ARG A 267 -30.72 -17.53 10.87
CA ARG A 267 -31.31 -16.63 9.85
C ARG A 267 -30.92 -17.01 8.43
N CYS A 268 -29.97 -17.89 8.22
CA CYS A 268 -29.56 -18.40 6.93
C CYS A 268 -29.92 -19.88 6.80
N SER A 269 -30.04 -20.38 5.57
CA SER A 269 -30.19 -21.80 5.27
C SER A 269 -28.97 -22.61 5.75
N SER A 270 -29.19 -23.90 5.97
CA SER A 270 -28.13 -24.79 6.50
C SER A 270 -27.14 -25.18 5.42
N HIS A 271 -26.17 -24.31 5.16
CA HIS A 271 -25.05 -24.62 4.29
C HIS A 271 -23.97 -25.37 5.11
N ARG A 272 -23.81 -26.64 4.78
CA ARG A 272 -22.83 -27.52 5.44
C ARG A 272 -22.15 -28.41 4.41
N ILE A 273 -20.81 -28.39 4.39
CA ILE A 273 -20.02 -29.22 3.49
C ILE A 273 -18.91 -29.93 4.30
N PRO A 274 -18.65 -31.25 4.10
CA PRO A 274 -17.51 -31.92 4.69
C PRO A 274 -16.21 -31.24 4.28
N GLU A 275 -15.24 -31.16 5.21
CA GLU A 275 -13.94 -30.52 4.95
C GLU A 275 -13.22 -31.17 3.77
N LYS A 276 -13.14 -32.50 3.77
CA LYS A 276 -12.44 -33.25 2.72
C LYS A 276 -13.06 -33.02 1.35
N ASP A 277 -14.39 -33.07 1.26
CA ASP A 277 -15.10 -32.88 -0.03
C ASP A 277 -14.85 -31.49 -0.60
N LEU A 278 -14.82 -30.46 0.27
CA LEU A 278 -14.53 -29.09 -0.13
C LEU A 278 -13.05 -28.93 -0.57
N GLU A 279 -12.12 -29.51 0.17
CA GLU A 279 -10.68 -29.44 -0.17
C GLU A 279 -10.38 -30.20 -1.48
N ASP A 280 -10.94 -31.39 -1.67
CA ASP A 280 -10.79 -32.15 -2.89
C ASP A 280 -11.38 -31.41 -4.10
N ALA A 281 -12.57 -30.82 -3.98
CA ALA A 281 -13.20 -30.04 -5.03
C ALA A 281 -12.37 -28.80 -5.40
N VAL A 282 -11.89 -28.07 -4.38
CA VAL A 282 -11.03 -26.88 -4.59
C VAL A 282 -9.73 -27.28 -5.29
N LEU A 283 -9.11 -28.40 -4.90
CA LEU A 283 -7.87 -28.90 -5.54
C LEU A 283 -8.09 -29.21 -7.01
N VAL A 284 -9.17 -29.90 -7.34
CA VAL A 284 -9.50 -30.28 -8.74
C VAL A 284 -9.72 -29.02 -9.58
N MET A 285 -10.54 -28.09 -9.11
CA MET A 285 -10.84 -26.85 -9.85
C MET A 285 -9.58 -25.98 -9.99
N LEU A 286 -8.74 -25.92 -8.96
CA LEU A 286 -7.49 -25.16 -9.01
C LEU A 286 -6.50 -25.77 -10.02
N LYS A 287 -6.32 -27.10 -10.03
CA LYS A 287 -5.49 -27.79 -11.01
C LYS A 287 -5.94 -27.50 -12.43
N GLN A 288 -7.23 -27.57 -12.67
CA GLN A 288 -7.81 -27.28 -13.98
C GLN A 288 -7.59 -25.82 -14.40
N HIS A 289 -7.82 -24.89 -13.50
CA HIS A 289 -7.57 -23.47 -13.76
C HIS A 289 -6.09 -23.20 -14.08
N ILE A 290 -5.16 -23.81 -13.33
CA ILE A 290 -3.72 -23.72 -13.61
C ILE A 290 -3.40 -24.28 -15.00
N GLN A 291 -3.94 -25.45 -15.38
CA GLN A 291 -3.72 -26.03 -16.71
C GLN A 291 -4.24 -25.13 -17.83
N ASN A 292 -5.41 -24.53 -17.66
CA ASN A 292 -5.96 -23.57 -18.62
C ASN A 292 -5.05 -22.34 -18.79
N ILE A 293 -4.50 -21.82 -17.70
CA ILE A 293 -3.56 -20.68 -17.74
C ILE A 293 -2.23 -21.07 -18.40
N LEU A 294 -1.69 -22.24 -18.10
CA LEU A 294 -0.47 -22.74 -18.74
C LEU A 294 -0.67 -22.98 -20.25
N HIS A 295 -1.85 -23.46 -20.63
CA HIS A 295 -2.21 -23.61 -22.04
C HIS A 295 -2.30 -22.24 -22.71
N LEU A 296 -2.96 -21.27 -22.09
CA LEU A 296 -3.02 -19.88 -22.55
C LEU A 296 -1.61 -19.28 -22.71
N LYS A 297 -0.71 -19.49 -21.74
CA LYS A 297 0.68 -19.02 -21.81
C LYS A 297 1.40 -19.58 -23.05
N ARG A 298 1.30 -20.88 -23.32
CA ARG A 298 1.89 -21.51 -24.52
C ARG A 298 1.35 -20.92 -25.81
N ILE A 299 0.05 -20.64 -25.86
CA ILE A 299 -0.59 -20.00 -27.03
C ILE A 299 -0.02 -18.61 -27.25
N LEU A 300 0.06 -17.84 -26.19
CA LEU A 300 0.62 -16.50 -26.23
C LEU A 300 2.10 -16.52 -26.68
N GLU A 301 2.90 -17.45 -26.21
CA GLU A 301 4.28 -17.67 -26.65
C GLU A 301 4.35 -18.08 -28.13
N PHE A 302 3.44 -18.94 -28.61
CA PHE A 302 3.38 -19.39 -29.99
C PHE A 302 2.98 -18.29 -30.99
N ILE A 303 2.06 -17.40 -30.58
CA ILE A 303 1.59 -16.28 -31.44
C ILE A 303 2.63 -15.16 -31.52
N GLY A 304 3.70 -15.23 -30.69
CA GLY A 304 4.68 -14.15 -30.59
C GLY A 304 4.03 -12.88 -30.01
N THR A 305 3.72 -12.90 -28.79
CA THR A 305 2.80 -12.04 -28.02
C THR A 305 3.07 -10.55 -27.97
N VAL A 306 3.94 -10.07 -28.78
CA VAL A 306 4.32 -8.68 -28.89
C VAL A 306 3.33 -7.84 -29.73
N PRO A 307 2.53 -8.40 -30.68
CA PRO A 307 1.80 -7.56 -31.64
C PRO A 307 0.71 -6.66 -31.04
N PHE A 308 -0.03 -7.11 -30.02
CA PHE A 308 -1.19 -6.32 -29.54
C PHE A 308 -0.79 -5.18 -28.62
N GLN A 309 0.18 -5.41 -27.75
CA GLN A 309 0.77 -4.36 -26.93
C GLN A 309 1.53 -3.36 -27.80
N GLU A 310 2.28 -3.83 -28.81
CA GLU A 310 2.92 -2.96 -29.81
C GLU A 310 1.91 -2.15 -30.60
N ILE A 311 0.77 -2.73 -31.02
CA ILE A 311 -0.27 -2.01 -31.77
C ILE A 311 -0.90 -0.90 -30.93
N ASN A 312 -1.24 -1.16 -29.66
CA ASN A 312 -1.81 -0.14 -28.77
C ASN A 312 -0.77 0.91 -28.39
N MET A 313 0.43 0.51 -28.03
CA MET A 313 1.55 1.41 -27.76
C MET A 313 1.89 2.27 -28.99
N LYS A 314 1.91 1.67 -30.17
CA LYS A 314 2.14 2.39 -31.42
C LYS A 314 1.05 3.41 -31.69
N LYS A 315 -0.22 3.07 -31.48
CA LYS A 315 -1.34 4.04 -31.59
C LYS A 315 -1.21 5.20 -30.61
N LEU A 316 -0.81 4.92 -29.37
CA LEU A 316 -0.58 5.96 -28.35
C LEU A 316 0.64 6.80 -28.70
N GLN A 317 1.72 6.19 -29.19
CA GLN A 317 2.91 6.89 -29.68
C GLN A 317 2.59 7.79 -30.86
N ASP A 318 1.83 7.31 -31.86
CA ASP A 318 1.39 8.11 -33.01
C ASP A 318 0.51 9.31 -32.58
N ARG A 319 -0.37 9.11 -31.58
CA ARG A 319 -1.18 10.19 -31.00
C ARG A 319 -0.30 11.20 -30.26
N LEU A 320 0.68 10.73 -29.49
CA LEU A 320 1.62 11.57 -28.77
C LEU A 320 2.43 12.43 -29.75
N GLU A 321 2.95 11.82 -30.81
CA GLU A 321 3.75 12.50 -31.81
C GLU A 321 2.95 13.59 -32.56
N LYS A 322 1.71 13.28 -32.95
CA LYS A 322 0.81 14.27 -33.54
C LYS A 322 0.55 15.47 -32.62
N LYS A 323 0.37 15.21 -31.30
CA LYS A 323 0.16 16.27 -30.32
C LYS A 323 1.42 17.11 -30.08
N LYS A 324 2.60 16.51 -30.11
CA LYS A 324 3.88 17.22 -30.05
C LYS A 324 4.07 18.12 -31.25
N GLN A 325 3.78 17.64 -32.47
CA GLN A 325 3.85 18.41 -33.68
C GLN A 325 2.84 19.58 -33.67
N GLU A 326 1.61 19.36 -33.16
CA GLU A 326 0.62 20.45 -32.98
C GLU A 326 1.15 21.51 -32.00
N THR A 327 1.82 21.10 -30.91
CA THR A 327 2.41 22.00 -29.93
C THR A 327 3.52 22.86 -30.54
N GLU A 328 4.44 22.26 -31.30
CA GLU A 328 5.52 22.99 -31.97
C GLU A 328 4.98 23.98 -33.04
N ARG A 329 4.01 23.52 -33.82
CA ARG A 329 3.37 24.42 -34.82
C ARG A 329 2.66 25.61 -34.16
N CYS A 330 2.02 25.40 -33.00
CA CYS A 330 1.41 26.51 -32.26
C CYS A 330 2.46 27.48 -31.71
N LYS A 331 3.62 27.01 -31.29
CA LYS A 331 4.74 27.87 -30.87
C LYS A 331 5.31 28.68 -32.01
N GLU A 332 5.54 28.07 -33.18
CA GLU A 332 6.03 28.74 -34.38
C GLU A 332 5.06 29.85 -34.84
N LEU A 333 3.76 29.51 -34.92
CA LEU A 333 2.73 30.51 -35.31
C LEU A 333 2.67 31.67 -34.32
N ARG A 334 2.87 31.40 -33.04
CA ARG A 334 2.91 32.42 -31.99
C ARG A 334 4.14 33.32 -32.09
N MET A 335 5.28 32.79 -32.54
CA MET A 335 6.48 33.59 -32.84
C MET A 335 6.28 34.45 -34.09
N MET A 336 5.72 33.88 -35.17
CA MET A 336 5.42 34.62 -36.41
C MET A 336 4.44 35.77 -36.17
N LEU A 337 3.39 35.54 -35.37
CA LEU A 337 2.42 36.57 -35.00
C LEU A 337 3.06 37.77 -34.30
N TYR A 338 4.14 37.58 -33.54
CA TYR A 338 4.89 38.69 -32.96
C TYR A 338 5.66 39.48 -33.99
N SER A 339 6.21 38.82 -35.02
CA SER A 339 6.89 39.50 -36.18
C SER A 339 5.89 40.31 -36.99
N ASP A 340 4.74 39.70 -37.32
CA ASP A 340 3.68 40.32 -38.12
C ASP A 340 3.09 41.57 -37.41
N MET A 341 2.98 41.55 -36.10
CA MET A 341 2.58 42.74 -35.34
C MET A 341 3.63 43.84 -35.40
N LYS A 342 4.93 43.50 -35.35
CA LYS A 342 6.02 44.47 -35.45
C LYS A 342 6.10 45.12 -36.84
N GLU A 343 5.79 44.34 -37.88
CA GLU A 343 5.77 44.79 -39.28
C GLU A 343 4.48 45.54 -39.64
N GLY A 344 3.53 45.62 -38.68
CA GLY A 344 2.27 46.35 -38.92
C GLY A 344 1.22 45.58 -39.73
N ILE A 345 1.44 44.28 -39.97
CA ILE A 345 0.52 43.42 -40.72
C ILE A 345 -0.70 43.05 -39.85
N VAL A 346 -0.49 42.92 -38.55
CA VAL A 346 -1.53 42.57 -37.56
C VAL A 346 -1.71 43.71 -36.56
N SER A 347 -2.98 44.09 -36.28
CA SER A 347 -3.28 45.12 -35.29
C SER A 347 -2.91 44.65 -33.85
N LYS A 348 -2.74 45.61 -32.93
CA LYS A 348 -2.46 45.26 -31.53
C LYS A 348 -3.61 44.52 -30.87
N GLU A 349 -4.84 44.84 -31.21
CA GLU A 349 -6.06 44.20 -30.71
C GLU A 349 -6.12 42.74 -31.19
N ASP A 350 -5.96 42.49 -32.49
CA ASP A 350 -5.95 41.15 -33.06
C ASP A 350 -4.77 40.32 -32.57
N TYR A 351 -3.61 40.93 -32.33
CA TYR A 351 -2.46 40.28 -31.74
C TYR A 351 -2.79 39.73 -30.33
N VAL A 352 -3.42 40.51 -29.48
CA VAL A 352 -3.78 40.09 -28.11
C VAL A 352 -4.76 38.91 -28.14
N GLU A 353 -5.77 38.98 -28.99
CA GLU A 353 -6.77 37.93 -29.16
C GLU A 353 -6.16 36.62 -29.67
N LEU A 354 -5.41 36.69 -30.78
CA LEU A 354 -4.78 35.53 -31.41
C LEU A 354 -3.71 34.92 -30.49
N HIS A 355 -2.91 35.76 -29.81
CA HIS A 355 -1.91 35.31 -28.84
C HIS A 355 -2.55 34.56 -27.67
N ALA A 356 -3.69 35.04 -27.15
CA ALA A 356 -4.45 34.36 -26.11
C ALA A 356 -5.06 33.02 -26.59
N ALA A 357 -5.59 33.00 -27.84
CA ALA A 357 -6.13 31.79 -28.46
C ALA A 357 -5.07 30.71 -28.65
N TYR A 358 -3.89 31.08 -29.20
CA TYR A 358 -2.76 30.13 -29.30
C TYR A 358 -2.24 29.67 -27.93
N GLY A 359 -2.23 30.57 -26.94
CA GLY A 359 -1.86 30.22 -25.57
C GLY A 359 -2.82 29.19 -24.93
N LYS A 360 -4.12 29.29 -25.22
CA LYS A 360 -5.13 28.31 -24.78
C LYS A 360 -4.95 26.95 -25.50
N ARG A 361 -4.73 26.97 -26.82
CA ARG A 361 -4.47 25.77 -27.63
C ARG A 361 -3.21 25.03 -27.13
N LEU A 362 -2.15 25.76 -26.82
CA LEU A 362 -0.90 25.21 -26.30
C LEU A 362 -1.13 24.48 -24.96
N ARG A 363 -1.83 25.10 -23.99
CA ARG A 363 -2.17 24.48 -22.73
C ARG A 363 -2.99 23.19 -22.89
N ASN A 364 -4.02 23.24 -23.76
CA ASN A 364 -4.86 22.07 -24.03
C ASN A 364 -4.06 20.93 -24.69
N ALA A 365 -3.11 21.24 -25.58
CA ALA A 365 -2.24 20.26 -26.20
C ALA A 365 -1.26 19.64 -25.17
N GLU A 366 -0.68 20.45 -24.30
CA GLU A 366 0.20 19.97 -23.20
C GLU A 366 -0.53 19.10 -22.17
N GLU A 367 -1.79 19.43 -21.84
CA GLU A 367 -2.64 18.59 -21.00
C GLU A 367 -2.95 17.25 -21.66
N SER A 368 -3.24 17.27 -22.97
CA SER A 368 -3.46 16.04 -23.75
C SER A 368 -2.21 15.18 -23.82
N ILE A 369 -1.02 15.76 -23.98
CA ILE A 369 0.26 15.05 -23.95
C ILE A 369 0.46 14.35 -22.61
N ARG A 370 0.21 15.05 -21.49
CA ARG A 370 0.32 14.44 -20.14
C ARG A 370 -0.68 13.31 -19.94
N ALA A 371 -1.90 13.45 -20.44
CA ALA A 371 -2.92 12.41 -20.37
C ALA A 371 -2.51 11.16 -21.16
N ILE A 372 -2.00 11.33 -22.41
CA ILE A 372 -1.52 10.22 -23.24
C ILE A 372 -0.31 9.53 -22.59
N GLN A 373 0.64 10.28 -22.04
CA GLN A 373 1.78 9.72 -21.32
C GLN A 373 1.33 8.87 -20.12
N LYS A 374 0.40 9.37 -19.32
CA LYS A 374 -0.17 8.61 -18.20
C LYS A 374 -0.90 7.33 -18.65
N GLU A 375 -1.59 7.39 -19.80
CA GLU A 375 -2.24 6.21 -20.40
C GLU A 375 -1.18 5.19 -20.86
N MET A 376 -0.08 5.62 -21.47
CA MET A 376 1.05 4.77 -21.87
C MET A 376 1.71 4.11 -20.65
N ASP A 377 1.97 4.85 -19.58
CA ASP A 377 2.55 4.32 -18.33
C ASP A 377 1.61 3.28 -17.72
N SER A 378 0.29 3.55 -17.71
CA SER A 378 -0.71 2.59 -17.22
C SER A 378 -0.76 1.30 -18.05
N GLU A 379 -0.63 1.38 -19.37
CA GLU A 379 -0.58 0.19 -20.26
C GLU A 379 0.71 -0.61 -20.05
N LEU A 380 1.86 0.04 -19.83
CA LEU A 380 3.12 -0.64 -19.49
C LEU A 380 3.01 -1.36 -18.13
N GLU A 381 2.45 -0.71 -17.12
CA GLU A 381 2.24 -1.34 -15.81
C GLU A 381 1.29 -2.54 -15.88
N LYS A 382 0.23 -2.47 -16.71
CA LYS A 382 -0.67 -3.60 -16.94
C LYS A 382 0.03 -4.76 -17.64
N ALA A 383 0.92 -4.46 -18.60
CA ALA A 383 1.70 -5.46 -19.32
C ALA A 383 2.68 -6.19 -18.39
N ASP A 384 3.40 -5.46 -17.55
CA ASP A 384 4.31 -6.04 -16.55
C ASP A 384 3.54 -6.89 -15.53
N LYS A 385 2.38 -6.43 -15.07
CA LYS A 385 1.50 -7.20 -14.19
C LYS A 385 0.99 -8.46 -14.89
N ALA A 386 0.62 -8.38 -16.18
CA ALA A 386 0.12 -9.52 -16.96
C ALA A 386 1.18 -10.61 -17.12
N ASN A 387 2.43 -10.29 -17.37
CA ASN A 387 3.50 -11.27 -17.44
C ASN A 387 3.83 -11.87 -16.08
N THR A 388 3.84 -11.04 -15.03
CA THR A 388 4.17 -11.46 -13.66
C THR A 388 3.15 -12.47 -13.11
N TRP A 389 1.83 -12.29 -13.37
CA TRP A 389 0.83 -13.21 -12.82
C TRP A 389 0.85 -14.59 -13.49
N LEU A 390 1.17 -14.68 -14.79
CA LEU A 390 1.35 -15.97 -15.47
C LEU A 390 2.46 -16.81 -14.82
N ASP A 391 3.55 -16.18 -14.41
CA ASP A 391 4.67 -16.85 -13.77
C ASP A 391 4.32 -17.38 -12.37
N TYR A 392 3.38 -16.75 -11.65
CA TYR A 392 2.87 -17.28 -10.38
C TYR A 392 2.19 -18.63 -10.55
N PHE A 393 1.42 -18.84 -11.63
CA PHE A 393 0.76 -20.12 -11.88
C PHE A 393 1.73 -21.20 -12.32
N VAL A 394 2.81 -20.84 -13.04
CA VAL A 394 3.88 -21.78 -13.39
C VAL A 394 4.53 -22.37 -12.13
N LYS A 395 4.70 -21.59 -11.08
CA LYS A 395 5.25 -22.04 -9.79
C LYS A 395 4.45 -23.20 -9.19
N TYR A 396 3.16 -23.29 -9.50
CA TYR A 396 2.22 -24.28 -8.94
C TYR A 396 1.72 -25.31 -9.96
N GLN A 397 2.41 -25.47 -11.10
CA GLN A 397 1.99 -26.40 -12.16
C GLN A 397 1.86 -27.86 -11.70
N ASP A 398 2.71 -28.30 -10.77
CA ASP A 398 2.78 -29.68 -10.28
C ASP A 398 2.19 -29.81 -8.86
N ILE A 399 1.15 -29.06 -8.56
CA ILE A 399 0.53 -29.08 -7.24
C ILE A 399 -0.17 -30.43 -7.00
N GLU A 400 0.21 -31.13 -5.93
CA GLU A 400 -0.42 -32.40 -5.53
C GLU A 400 -1.39 -32.18 -4.36
N GLU A 401 -1.05 -31.32 -3.41
CA GLU A 401 -1.83 -31.04 -2.19
C GLU A 401 -2.04 -29.56 -2.00
N LEU A 402 -3.19 -29.18 -1.41
CA LEU A 402 -3.47 -27.81 -1.03
C LEU A 402 -2.65 -27.41 0.22
N SER A 403 -1.91 -26.33 0.13
CA SER A 403 -1.34 -25.64 1.27
C SER A 403 -2.05 -24.31 1.51
N ARG A 404 -1.99 -23.78 2.74
CA ARG A 404 -2.57 -22.46 3.03
C ARG A 404 -1.99 -21.37 2.14
N THR A 405 -0.70 -21.43 1.85
CA THR A 405 -0.01 -20.47 0.97
C THR A 405 -0.61 -20.47 -0.43
N VAL A 406 -0.77 -21.66 -1.03
CA VAL A 406 -1.37 -21.81 -2.37
C VAL A 406 -2.79 -21.25 -2.42
N VAL A 407 -3.61 -21.62 -1.45
CA VAL A 407 -5.01 -21.16 -1.38
C VAL A 407 -5.08 -19.63 -1.26
N VAL A 408 -4.23 -19.03 -0.43
CA VAL A 408 -4.21 -17.58 -0.19
C VAL A 408 -3.66 -16.80 -1.38
N GLU A 409 -2.65 -17.36 -2.08
CA GLU A 409 -2.03 -16.73 -3.24
C GLU A 409 -2.88 -16.81 -4.52
N LEU A 410 -3.64 -17.89 -4.69
CA LEU A 410 -4.35 -18.16 -5.95
C LEU A 410 -5.87 -18.03 -5.87
N ILE A 411 -6.46 -18.07 -4.68
CA ILE A 411 -7.90 -18.02 -4.49
C ILE A 411 -8.30 -16.77 -3.72
N ARG A 412 -9.19 -15.97 -4.30
CA ARG A 412 -9.76 -14.78 -3.67
C ARG A 412 -10.88 -15.15 -2.71
N GLN A 413 -11.82 -16.00 -3.15
CA GLN A 413 -13.00 -16.39 -2.40
C GLN A 413 -13.58 -17.71 -2.89
N ILE A 414 -14.17 -18.49 -1.98
CA ILE A 414 -14.94 -19.70 -2.29
C ILE A 414 -16.35 -19.49 -1.76
N ARG A 415 -17.34 -19.46 -2.64
CA ARG A 415 -18.77 -19.42 -2.29
C ARG A 415 -19.35 -20.81 -2.21
N VAL A 416 -19.94 -21.17 -1.09
CA VAL A 416 -20.55 -22.49 -0.88
C VAL A 416 -22.07 -22.34 -0.91
N TYR A 417 -22.71 -22.90 -1.92
CA TYR A 417 -24.15 -22.94 -2.07
C TYR A 417 -24.77 -24.13 -1.32
N ASP A 418 -24.21 -25.32 -1.55
CA ASP A 418 -24.63 -26.55 -0.90
C ASP A 418 -23.46 -27.57 -0.85
N LYS A 419 -23.76 -28.85 -0.62
CA LYS A 419 -22.75 -29.90 -0.54
C LYS A 419 -22.04 -30.23 -1.88
N LYS A 420 -22.66 -29.85 -3.02
CA LYS A 420 -22.17 -30.18 -4.34
C LYS A 420 -21.80 -28.97 -5.18
N ASN A 421 -22.40 -27.82 -4.85
CA ASN A 421 -22.25 -26.61 -5.65
C ASN A 421 -21.38 -25.61 -4.91
N ILE A 422 -20.21 -25.34 -5.47
CA ILE A 422 -19.26 -24.31 -5.01
C ILE A 422 -18.86 -23.44 -6.19
N GLU A 423 -18.58 -22.19 -5.93
CA GLU A 423 -18.04 -21.23 -6.89
C GLU A 423 -16.69 -20.71 -6.35
N ILE A 424 -15.66 -20.74 -7.17
CA ILE A 424 -14.32 -20.29 -6.81
C ILE A 424 -13.99 -19.06 -7.63
N THR A 425 -13.70 -17.95 -6.96
CA THR A 425 -13.12 -16.76 -7.57
C THR A 425 -11.61 -16.82 -7.38
N PHE A 426 -10.86 -16.95 -8.47
CA PHE A 426 -9.42 -16.97 -8.43
C PHE A 426 -8.84 -15.55 -8.36
N ASP A 427 -7.62 -15.41 -7.83
CA ASP A 427 -6.85 -14.19 -8.02
C ASP A 427 -6.46 -14.07 -9.51
N PHE A 428 -6.47 -12.82 -10.03
CA PHE A 428 -6.27 -12.52 -11.45
C PHE A 428 -7.35 -13.01 -12.41
N ASP A 429 -8.53 -13.41 -11.92
CA ASP A 429 -9.62 -13.80 -12.80
C ASP A 429 -9.96 -12.69 -13.79
N ASP A 430 -9.95 -11.43 -13.36
CA ASP A 430 -10.14 -10.26 -14.22
C ASP A 430 -9.08 -10.19 -15.35
N CYS A 431 -7.81 -10.49 -15.05
CA CYS A 431 -6.73 -10.52 -16.03
C CYS A 431 -6.91 -11.69 -17.00
N TYR A 432 -7.29 -12.86 -16.49
CA TYR A 432 -7.56 -14.06 -17.29
C TYR A 432 -8.73 -13.83 -18.26
N GLN A 433 -9.84 -13.29 -17.79
CA GLN A 433 -11.00 -12.95 -18.64
C GLN A 433 -10.66 -11.87 -19.68
N THR A 434 -9.89 -10.86 -19.29
CA THR A 434 -9.44 -9.81 -20.22
C THR A 434 -8.60 -10.40 -21.35
N LEU A 435 -7.69 -11.33 -21.06
CA LEU A 435 -6.88 -12.01 -22.07
C LEU A 435 -7.75 -12.89 -22.98
N LEU A 436 -8.67 -13.67 -22.41
CA LEU A 436 -9.60 -14.48 -23.21
C LEU A 436 -10.41 -13.64 -24.19
N ASN A 437 -10.89 -12.48 -23.76
CA ASN A 437 -11.65 -11.55 -24.60
C ASN A 437 -10.79 -10.91 -25.72
N GLN A 438 -9.47 -10.86 -25.55
CA GLN A 438 -8.55 -10.30 -26.56
C GLN A 438 -8.11 -11.32 -27.60
N LEU A 439 -8.13 -12.61 -27.32
CA LEU A 439 -7.69 -13.67 -28.22
C LEU A 439 -8.41 -13.68 -29.58
N PRO A 440 -9.74 -13.45 -29.69
CA PRO A 440 -10.41 -13.40 -30.98
C PRO A 440 -9.87 -12.28 -31.90
N ALA A 441 -9.45 -11.15 -31.33
CA ALA A 441 -8.81 -10.06 -32.09
C ALA A 441 -7.42 -10.43 -32.61
N MET A 442 -6.80 -11.48 -32.02
CA MET A 442 -5.51 -12.04 -32.45
C MET A 442 -5.68 -13.24 -33.42
N GLY A 443 -6.89 -13.52 -33.88
CA GLY A 443 -7.18 -14.64 -34.78
C GLY A 443 -7.30 -15.98 -34.09
N VAL A 444 -7.51 -15.98 -32.79
CA VAL A 444 -7.61 -17.19 -31.95
C VAL A 444 -9.00 -17.28 -31.36
N ASP A 445 -9.81 -18.24 -31.78
CA ASP A 445 -11.10 -18.51 -31.15
C ASP A 445 -10.90 -19.49 -29.98
N THR A 446 -11.46 -19.11 -28.83
CA THR A 446 -11.43 -19.94 -27.63
C THR A 446 -12.82 -20.40 -27.27
N VAL A 447 -12.93 -21.69 -26.90
CA VAL A 447 -14.16 -22.30 -26.40
C VAL A 447 -13.82 -23.00 -25.08
N ILE A 448 -14.60 -22.76 -24.05
CA ILE A 448 -14.52 -23.52 -22.79
C ILE A 448 -15.52 -24.66 -22.94
N ASP A 449 -15.06 -25.92 -22.83
CA ASP A 449 -15.93 -27.08 -22.89
C ASP A 449 -16.73 -27.30 -21.60
N ASP A 450 -17.66 -28.26 -21.59
CA ASP A 450 -18.52 -28.57 -20.44
C ASP A 450 -17.70 -29.04 -19.21
N ASP A 451 -16.49 -29.54 -19.42
CA ASP A 451 -15.55 -29.95 -18.39
C ASP A 451 -14.64 -28.78 -17.93
N ASN A 452 -14.94 -27.55 -18.39
CA ASN A 452 -14.21 -26.31 -18.06
C ASN A 452 -12.75 -26.28 -18.59
N ASN A 453 -12.43 -27.05 -19.67
CA ASN A 453 -11.14 -27.00 -20.33
C ASN A 453 -11.15 -25.92 -21.44
N LEU A 454 -10.08 -25.16 -21.54
CA LEU A 454 -9.87 -24.18 -22.60
C LEU A 454 -9.48 -24.90 -23.90
N GLN A 455 -10.37 -24.92 -24.91
CA GLN A 455 -10.07 -25.36 -26.26
C GLN A 455 -9.81 -24.16 -27.16
N VAL A 456 -8.77 -24.24 -27.97
CA VAL A 456 -8.32 -23.16 -28.85
C VAL A 456 -8.34 -23.61 -30.29
N LYS A 457 -8.93 -22.77 -31.15
CA LYS A 457 -8.90 -22.92 -32.61
C LYS A 457 -8.18 -21.70 -33.19
N VAL A 458 -7.00 -21.94 -33.75
CA VAL A 458 -6.29 -20.87 -34.50
C VAL A 458 -6.96 -20.76 -35.88
N LYS A 459 -7.42 -19.59 -36.26
CA LYS A 459 -7.87 -19.34 -37.63
C LYS A 459 -6.66 -19.39 -38.55
N GLU A 460 -6.65 -20.29 -39.49
CA GLU A 460 -5.67 -20.25 -40.57
C GLU A 460 -5.82 -18.88 -41.28
N VAL A 461 -4.74 -18.11 -41.23
CA VAL A 461 -4.65 -16.87 -42.01
C VAL A 461 -4.49 -17.31 -43.46
N VAL A 462 -5.56 -17.20 -44.25
CA VAL A 462 -5.56 -17.36 -45.70
C VAL A 462 -4.91 -16.13 -46.34
#